data_cd00ad782c734cc2d38ec70095bd0bdc
#
_entry.id   cd00ad782c734cc2d38ec70095bd0bdc
#
_cell.length_a   1.000
_cell.length_b   1.000
_cell.length_c   1.000
_cell.angle_alpha   90.00
_cell.angle_beta   90.00
_cell.angle_gamma   90.00
#
_symmetry.space_group_name_H-M   'P 1'
#
loop_
_entity.id
_entity.type
_entity.pdbx_description
1 polymer ?
#
loop_
_entity_poly.entity_id
_entity_poly.type
_entity_poly.pdbx_seq_one_letter_code
_entity_poly.pdbx_strand_id
1 'polypeptide(L)'
;YEKGMPVIGVCRGAQLMCAFAGGKLAQDVSGHHANHAVKASDGTIFNDVSSSHHQMMYPYDNTEHEVLATTLSPLSAYYKGLTDNEAETVKQKGEPEVVYFPQLRGIAIQSHPEWHNYDKWSSSNSAGAEKFNDWLYSLIEQNLFKGK
;
A
#
# COMPACT_ATOMS: atom_id res chain seq x y z
N TYR A 1 -19.95 -0.23 2.99
CA TYR A 1 -19.94 -0.91 1.69
C TYR A 1 -21.31 -0.81 0.99
N GLU A 2 -22.38 -1.25 1.62
CA GLU A 2 -23.75 -1.23 1.05
C GLU A 2 -24.25 0.19 0.68
N LYS A 3 -23.70 1.21 1.30
CA LYS A 3 -24.05 2.62 1.04
C LYS A 3 -23.22 3.25 -0.08
N GLY A 4 -22.31 2.53 -0.71
CA GLY A 4 -21.42 3.05 -1.75
C GLY A 4 -20.49 4.19 -1.29
N MET A 5 -20.25 4.30 0.02
CA MET A 5 -19.29 5.27 0.56
C MET A 5 -17.86 4.88 0.19
N PRO A 6 -17.01 5.84 -0.19
CA PRO A 6 -15.59 5.57 -0.39
C PRO A 6 -14.92 5.18 0.93
N VAL A 7 -13.93 4.29 0.84
CA VAL A 7 -13.19 3.77 2.00
C VAL A 7 -11.70 3.98 1.79
N ILE A 8 -11.01 4.41 2.84
CA ILE A 8 -9.55 4.47 2.88
C ILE A 8 -9.08 3.59 4.03
N GLY A 9 -8.21 2.64 3.73
CA GLY A 9 -7.60 1.76 4.72
C GLY A 9 -6.10 2.02 4.81
N VAL A 10 -5.59 2.23 6.03
CA VAL A 10 -4.17 2.46 6.30
C VAL A 10 -3.61 1.28 7.08
N CYS A 11 -2.45 0.76 6.68
CA CYS A 11 -1.72 -0.35 7.29
C CYS A 11 -2.64 -1.57 7.54
N ARG A 12 -3.05 -1.82 8.77
CA ARG A 12 -4.01 -2.89 9.12
C ARG A 12 -5.35 -2.73 8.38
N GLY A 13 -5.79 -1.50 8.16
CA GLY A 13 -6.99 -1.19 7.36
C GLY A 13 -6.84 -1.59 5.91
N ALA A 14 -5.66 -1.39 5.31
CA ALA A 14 -5.33 -1.82 3.96
C ALA A 14 -5.35 -3.36 3.84
N GLN A 15 -4.78 -4.05 4.80
CA GLN A 15 -4.79 -5.52 4.88
C GLN A 15 -6.21 -6.07 4.98
N LEU A 16 -7.05 -5.45 5.80
CA LEU A 16 -8.46 -5.80 5.93
C LEU A 16 -9.22 -5.60 4.62
N MET A 17 -9.01 -4.48 3.94
CA MET A 17 -9.60 -4.20 2.63
C MET A 17 -9.19 -5.23 1.59
N CYS A 18 -7.91 -5.60 1.55
CA CYS A 18 -7.39 -6.66 0.67
C CYS A 18 -8.10 -7.99 0.91
N ALA A 19 -8.25 -8.40 2.18
CA ALA A 19 -8.97 -9.63 2.54
C ALA A 19 -10.47 -9.56 2.17
N PHE A 20 -11.13 -8.42 2.39
CA PHE A 20 -12.53 -8.21 1.98
C PHE A 20 -12.72 -8.25 0.46
N ALA A 21 -11.74 -7.79 -0.29
CA ALA A 21 -11.74 -7.86 -1.74
C ALA A 21 -11.50 -9.27 -2.29
N GLY A 22 -11.14 -10.23 -1.44
CA GLY A 22 -10.83 -11.61 -1.82
C GLY A 22 -9.34 -11.89 -2.03
N GLY A 23 -8.48 -10.93 -1.74
CA GLY A 23 -7.03 -11.09 -1.76
C GLY A 23 -6.51 -11.84 -0.53
N LYS A 24 -5.21 -12.09 -0.52
CA LYS A 24 -4.48 -12.75 0.57
C LYS A 24 -3.63 -11.78 1.36
N LEU A 25 -3.03 -12.28 2.43
CA LEU A 25 -2.03 -11.56 3.23
C LEU A 25 -0.77 -12.40 3.34
N ALA A 26 0.38 -11.80 3.05
CA ALA A 26 1.64 -12.31 3.56
C ALA A 26 1.63 -12.14 5.09
N GLN A 27 1.74 -13.25 5.81
CA GLN A 27 1.60 -13.27 7.27
C GLN A 27 2.85 -12.75 7.98
N ASP A 28 4.00 -12.79 7.29
CA ASP A 28 5.23 -12.21 7.79
C ASP A 28 6.14 -11.85 6.63
N VAL A 29 6.66 -10.62 6.66
CA VAL A 29 7.63 -10.06 5.71
C VAL A 29 8.72 -9.33 6.47
N SER A 30 9.92 -9.26 5.89
CA SER A 30 11.03 -8.50 6.46
C SER A 30 11.21 -7.14 5.76
N GLY A 31 11.97 -6.23 6.36
CA GLY A 31 12.40 -4.98 5.72
C GLY A 31 11.40 -3.82 5.78
N HIS A 32 10.17 -4.03 6.24
CA HIS A 32 9.10 -3.04 6.25
C HIS A 32 8.88 -2.32 7.59
N HIS A 33 9.79 -2.51 8.56
CA HIS A 33 9.74 -1.82 9.85
C HIS A 33 10.41 -0.44 9.86
N ALA A 34 10.98 -0.03 8.73
CA ALA A 34 11.65 1.24 8.57
C ALA A 34 11.12 1.98 7.35
N ASN A 35 11.28 3.30 7.34
CA ASN A 35 10.96 4.13 6.19
C ASN A 35 11.71 3.65 4.94
N HIS A 36 11.05 3.68 3.80
CA HIS A 36 11.63 3.22 2.54
C HIS A 36 11.11 4.01 1.34
N ALA A 37 11.73 3.77 0.18
CA ALA A 37 11.30 4.40 -1.06
C ALA A 37 10.14 3.64 -1.70
N VAL A 38 9.18 4.41 -2.21
CA VAL A 38 7.97 3.94 -2.90
C VAL A 38 7.97 4.48 -4.32
N LYS A 39 7.56 3.65 -5.27
CA LYS A 39 7.42 4.01 -6.68
C LYS A 39 5.95 3.92 -7.11
N ALA A 40 5.40 5.02 -7.58
CA ALA A 40 4.08 5.07 -8.17
C ALA A 40 4.03 4.41 -9.56
N SER A 41 2.85 4.04 -10.01
CA SER A 41 2.61 3.40 -11.31
C SER A 41 3.01 4.27 -12.51
N ASP A 42 3.01 5.60 -12.37
CA ASP A 42 3.50 6.57 -13.36
C ASP A 42 5.03 6.73 -13.38
N GLY A 43 5.74 6.01 -12.49
CA GLY A 43 7.19 6.05 -12.35
C GLY A 43 7.73 7.06 -11.35
N THR A 44 6.88 7.89 -10.74
CA THR A 44 7.29 8.83 -9.69
C THR A 44 7.85 8.10 -8.47
N ILE A 45 8.98 8.56 -7.94
CA ILE A 45 9.63 7.96 -6.78
C ILE A 45 9.51 8.92 -5.59
N PHE A 46 9.05 8.36 -4.48
CA PHE A 46 8.95 9.01 -3.18
C PHE A 46 9.94 8.35 -2.22
N ASN A 47 10.87 9.11 -1.70
CA ASN A 47 11.83 8.63 -0.73
C ASN A 47 11.29 8.79 0.69
N ASP A 48 11.73 7.90 1.59
CA ASP A 48 11.52 8.03 3.04
C ASP A 48 10.03 8.04 3.45
N VAL A 49 9.23 7.17 2.82
CA VAL A 49 7.83 6.95 3.19
C VAL A 49 7.76 6.17 4.50
N SER A 50 6.98 6.66 5.46
CA SER A 50 6.85 6.06 6.81
C SER A 50 6.24 4.68 6.76
N SER A 51 6.89 3.70 7.39
CA SER A 51 6.44 2.31 7.40
C SER A 51 6.77 1.60 8.71
N SER A 52 5.86 0.73 9.16
CA SER A 52 6.07 -0.16 10.31
C SER A 52 5.11 -1.34 10.26
N HIS A 53 5.35 -2.29 9.38
CA HIS A 53 4.53 -3.48 9.29
C HIS A 53 5.39 -4.74 9.07
N HIS A 54 4.89 -5.90 9.48
CA HIS A 54 5.46 -7.23 9.24
C HIS A 54 4.50 -8.15 8.50
N GLN A 55 3.27 -7.69 8.27
CA GLN A 55 2.29 -8.34 7.39
C GLN A 55 2.03 -7.42 6.20
N MET A 56 1.72 -8.01 5.06
CA MET A 56 1.55 -7.25 3.82
C MET A 56 0.34 -7.75 3.04
N MET A 57 -0.42 -6.83 2.45
CA MET A 57 -1.49 -7.18 1.52
C MET A 57 -0.94 -7.87 0.28
N TYR A 58 -1.66 -8.89 -0.20
CA TYR A 58 -1.38 -9.60 -1.44
C TYR A 58 -2.63 -9.61 -2.33
N PRO A 59 -2.79 -8.61 -3.21
CA PRO A 59 -4.00 -8.48 -4.04
C PRO A 59 -3.97 -9.29 -5.32
N TYR A 60 -2.88 -9.97 -5.66
CA TYR A 60 -2.61 -10.54 -6.98
C TYR A 60 -3.39 -11.82 -7.31
N ASP A 61 -4.19 -12.32 -6.38
CA ASP A 61 -4.97 -13.53 -6.52
C ASP A 61 -6.48 -13.23 -6.43
N ASN A 62 -7.25 -13.61 -7.45
CA ASN A 62 -8.72 -13.57 -7.51
C ASN A 62 -9.38 -12.21 -7.13
N THR A 63 -8.69 -11.11 -7.30
CA THR A 63 -9.16 -9.78 -6.86
C THR A 63 -9.09 -8.79 -8.01
N GLU A 64 -10.18 -8.08 -8.26
CA GLU A 64 -10.14 -6.90 -9.11
C GLU A 64 -9.46 -5.77 -8.36
N HIS A 65 -8.30 -5.34 -8.85
CA HIS A 65 -7.47 -4.34 -8.18
C HIS A 65 -6.58 -3.59 -9.17
N GLU A 66 -6.15 -2.41 -8.75
CA GLU A 66 -5.13 -1.63 -9.44
C GLU A 66 -4.01 -1.28 -8.45
N VAL A 67 -2.79 -1.73 -8.72
CA VAL A 67 -1.62 -1.37 -7.91
C VAL A 67 -1.14 0.00 -8.35
N LEU A 68 -1.33 0.98 -7.49
CA LEU A 68 -1.02 2.40 -7.75
C LEU A 68 0.40 2.77 -7.31
N ALA A 69 0.97 2.04 -6.33
CA ALA A 69 2.36 2.17 -5.93
C ALA A 69 2.90 0.88 -5.32
N THR A 70 4.20 0.65 -5.48
CA THR A 70 4.95 -0.45 -4.88
C THR A 70 6.19 0.08 -4.17
N THR A 71 6.87 -0.76 -3.39
CA THR A 71 8.26 -0.49 -3.00
C THR A 71 9.13 -0.26 -4.24
N LEU A 72 10.16 0.59 -4.14
CA LEU A 72 11.07 0.85 -5.26
C LEU A 72 11.77 -0.42 -5.73
N SER A 73 12.10 -1.31 -4.81
CA SER A 73 12.61 -2.66 -5.04
C SER A 73 12.10 -3.57 -3.91
N PRO A 74 11.98 -4.89 -4.12
CA PRO A 74 11.59 -5.79 -3.05
C PRO A 74 12.51 -5.67 -1.84
N LEU A 75 11.92 -5.46 -0.67
CA LEU A 75 12.62 -5.31 0.61
C LEU A 75 12.65 -6.63 1.38
N SER A 76 11.59 -7.43 1.23
CA SER A 76 11.45 -8.66 1.98
C SER A 76 12.30 -9.79 1.42
N ALA A 77 13.02 -10.47 2.32
CA ALA A 77 13.76 -11.68 1.99
C ALA A 77 12.83 -12.91 1.86
N TYR A 78 11.61 -12.83 2.41
CA TYR A 78 10.62 -13.92 2.41
C TYR A 78 9.19 -13.37 2.51
N TYR A 79 8.22 -14.19 2.09
CA TYR A 79 6.78 -13.90 2.18
C TYR A 79 6.07 -15.11 2.79
N LYS A 80 6.02 -15.20 4.14
CA LYS A 80 5.36 -16.32 4.81
C LYS A 80 3.85 -16.28 4.64
N GLY A 81 3.25 -17.44 4.50
CA GLY A 81 1.80 -17.59 4.32
C GLY A 81 1.33 -17.48 2.87
N LEU A 82 2.26 -17.29 1.92
CA LEU A 82 2.03 -17.42 0.50
C LEU A 82 2.69 -18.70 -0.03
N THR A 83 2.22 -19.23 -1.16
CA THR A 83 2.89 -20.33 -1.87
C THR A 83 4.15 -19.81 -2.57
N ASP A 84 5.05 -20.72 -2.98
CA ASP A 84 6.29 -20.34 -3.68
C ASP A 84 6.03 -19.53 -4.95
N ASN A 85 5.01 -19.92 -5.73
CA ASN A 85 4.64 -19.21 -6.96
C ASN A 85 4.06 -17.81 -6.68
N GLU A 86 3.29 -17.66 -5.62
CA GLU A 86 2.74 -16.37 -5.19
C GLU A 86 3.86 -15.46 -4.67
N ALA A 87 4.82 -16.00 -3.92
CA ALA A 87 5.99 -15.26 -3.47
C ALA A 87 6.82 -14.72 -4.64
N GLU A 88 6.98 -15.50 -5.70
CA GLU A 88 7.65 -15.05 -6.93
C GLU A 88 6.86 -13.96 -7.66
N THR A 89 5.54 -14.01 -7.64
CA THR A 89 4.68 -12.96 -8.19
C THR A 89 4.89 -11.63 -7.47
N VAL A 90 5.02 -11.65 -6.14
CA VAL A 90 5.35 -10.43 -5.36
C VAL A 90 6.70 -9.86 -5.78
N LYS A 91 7.74 -10.71 -5.92
CA LYS A 91 9.07 -10.27 -6.38
C LYS A 91 9.03 -9.63 -7.77
N GLN A 92 8.27 -10.20 -8.70
CA GLN A 92 8.17 -9.71 -10.07
C GLN A 92 7.34 -8.42 -10.20
N LYS A 93 6.24 -8.31 -9.43
CA LYS A 93 5.30 -7.19 -9.52
C LYS A 93 5.60 -6.05 -8.55
N GLY A 94 6.49 -6.27 -7.59
CA GLY A 94 6.78 -5.36 -6.49
C GLY A 94 5.86 -5.56 -5.28
N GLU A 95 6.32 -5.11 -4.12
CA GLU A 95 5.59 -5.17 -2.87
C GLU A 95 4.57 -4.04 -2.83
N PRO A 96 3.26 -4.33 -2.72
CA PRO A 96 2.22 -3.32 -2.87
C PRO A 96 2.19 -2.35 -1.69
N GLU A 97 2.23 -1.06 -2.00
CA GLU A 97 2.14 0.03 -1.02
C GLU A 97 0.82 0.79 -1.12
N VAL A 98 0.30 0.99 -2.32
CA VAL A 98 -1.02 1.62 -2.53
C VAL A 98 -1.79 0.84 -3.57
N VAL A 99 -3.00 0.42 -3.23
CA VAL A 99 -3.87 -0.37 -4.10
C VAL A 99 -5.28 0.22 -4.12
N TYR A 100 -5.84 0.36 -5.30
CA TYR A 100 -7.25 0.67 -5.48
C TYR A 100 -8.06 -0.61 -5.70
N PHE A 101 -9.16 -0.75 -4.96
CA PHE A 101 -10.13 -1.83 -5.08
C PHE A 101 -11.46 -1.26 -5.59
N PRO A 102 -11.77 -1.39 -6.90
CA PRO A 102 -12.97 -0.80 -7.50
C PRO A 102 -14.26 -1.25 -6.83
N GLN A 103 -14.39 -2.55 -6.54
CA GLN A 103 -15.57 -3.15 -5.91
C GLN A 103 -15.84 -2.61 -4.49
N LEU A 104 -14.82 -2.08 -3.81
CA LEU A 104 -14.95 -1.44 -2.49
C LEU A 104 -15.04 0.09 -2.59
N ARG A 105 -14.84 0.67 -3.79
CA ARG A 105 -14.57 2.10 -3.94
C ARG A 105 -13.52 2.55 -2.93
N GLY A 106 -12.43 1.81 -2.85
CA GLY A 106 -11.51 1.94 -1.73
C GLY A 106 -10.05 2.00 -2.13
N ILE A 107 -9.28 2.84 -1.42
CA ILE A 107 -7.84 2.92 -1.51
C ILE A 107 -7.22 2.32 -0.24
N ALA A 108 -6.39 1.31 -0.44
CA ALA A 108 -5.62 0.65 0.60
C ALA A 108 -4.18 1.15 0.57
N ILE A 109 -3.68 1.64 1.70
CA ILE A 109 -2.35 2.24 1.87
C ILE A 109 -1.62 1.41 2.93
N GLN A 110 -0.57 0.69 2.54
CA GLN A 110 0.16 -0.20 3.44
C GLN A 110 1.09 0.57 4.39
N SER A 111 1.67 1.66 3.92
CA SER A 111 2.50 2.60 4.69
C SER A 111 1.67 3.46 5.67
N HIS A 112 2.35 4.35 6.40
CA HIS A 112 1.75 5.23 7.41
C HIS A 112 1.89 6.72 7.03
N PRO A 113 1.15 7.22 6.02
CA PRO A 113 1.21 8.63 5.62
C PRO A 113 0.78 9.59 6.73
N GLU A 114 -0.07 9.14 7.65
CA GLU A 114 -0.54 9.93 8.79
C GLU A 114 0.56 10.25 9.82
N TRP A 115 1.71 9.58 9.73
CA TRP A 115 2.85 9.87 10.60
C TRP A 115 3.75 11.00 10.07
N HIS A 116 3.45 11.58 8.95
CA HIS A 116 4.14 12.76 8.47
C HIS A 116 4.00 13.90 9.50
N ASN A 117 5.11 14.55 9.88
CA ASN A 117 5.19 15.55 10.94
C ASN A 117 4.83 15.04 12.36
N TYR A 118 4.83 13.74 12.58
CA TYR A 118 4.64 13.15 13.91
C TYR A 118 5.99 12.90 14.57
N ASP A 119 6.25 13.51 15.74
CA ASP A 119 7.57 13.52 16.40
C ASP A 119 8.04 12.21 17.01
N LYS A 120 7.46 11.07 16.63
CA LYS A 120 7.76 9.78 17.26
C LYS A 120 8.03 8.67 16.25
N TRP A 121 9.11 7.95 16.48
CA TRP A 121 9.48 6.65 15.91
C TRP A 121 9.72 6.72 14.38
N SER A 122 9.08 5.91 13.60
CA SER A 122 9.26 5.84 12.14
C SER A 122 8.57 6.96 11.35
N SER A 123 8.31 8.10 11.98
CA SER A 123 7.78 9.27 11.25
C SER A 123 8.80 9.81 10.25
N SER A 124 8.33 10.33 9.14
CA SER A 124 9.17 11.02 8.18
C SER A 124 8.67 12.45 7.95
N ASN A 125 9.58 13.41 8.09
CA ASN A 125 9.35 14.83 7.80
C ASN A 125 10.14 15.27 6.56
N SER A 126 10.59 14.29 5.75
CA SER A 126 11.34 14.59 4.53
C SER A 126 10.45 15.17 3.44
N ALA A 127 11.06 15.87 2.50
CA ALA A 127 10.38 16.35 1.29
C ALA A 127 9.83 15.19 0.44
N GLY A 128 10.40 13.98 0.55
CA GLY A 128 9.92 12.77 -0.10
C GLY A 128 8.59 12.29 0.48
N ALA A 129 8.47 12.27 1.80
CA ALA A 129 7.23 11.94 2.50
C ALA A 129 6.12 12.97 2.26
N GLU A 130 6.47 14.26 2.24
CA GLU A 130 5.52 15.34 1.91
C GLU A 130 4.96 15.16 0.49
N LYS A 131 5.81 14.94 -0.50
CA LYS A 131 5.39 14.69 -1.89
C LYS A 131 4.54 13.43 -2.02
N PHE A 132 4.83 12.38 -1.25
CA PHE A 132 4.01 11.17 -1.22
C PHE A 132 2.60 11.48 -0.71
N ASN A 133 2.48 12.27 0.37
CA ASN A 133 1.19 12.66 0.91
C ASN A 133 0.39 13.53 -0.08
N ASP A 134 1.01 14.52 -0.73
CA ASP A 134 0.36 15.34 -1.74
C ASP A 134 -0.15 14.50 -2.91
N TRP A 135 0.66 13.55 -3.36
CA TRP A 135 0.26 12.59 -4.39
C TRP A 135 -0.92 11.73 -3.94
N LEU A 136 -0.90 11.20 -2.69
CA LEU A 136 -2.01 10.42 -2.14
C LEU A 136 -3.31 11.23 -2.09
N TYR A 137 -3.28 12.47 -1.64
CA TYR A 137 -4.46 13.34 -1.62
C TYR A 137 -5.05 13.52 -3.02
N SER A 138 -4.20 13.79 -4.02
CA SER A 138 -4.62 13.93 -5.41
C SER A 138 -5.25 12.62 -5.93
N LEU A 139 -4.66 11.50 -5.62
CA LEU A 139 -5.11 10.16 -6.02
C LEU A 139 -6.45 9.79 -5.37
N ILE A 140 -6.62 10.09 -4.09
CA ILE A 140 -7.88 9.90 -3.35
C ILE A 140 -8.99 10.73 -3.99
N GLU A 141 -8.71 12.01 -4.27
CA GLU A 141 -9.67 12.90 -4.94
C GLU A 141 -10.13 12.36 -6.30
N GLN A 142 -9.16 11.93 -7.11
CA GLN A 142 -9.44 11.42 -8.46
C GLN A 142 -10.25 10.12 -8.45
N ASN A 143 -9.86 9.16 -7.63
CA ASN A 143 -10.44 7.81 -7.66
C ASN A 143 -11.72 7.69 -6.83
N LEU A 144 -11.87 8.46 -5.74
CA LEU A 144 -12.99 8.30 -4.82
C LEU A 144 -14.06 9.39 -4.97
N PHE A 145 -13.71 10.58 -5.45
CA PHE A 145 -14.62 11.73 -5.44
C PHE A 145 -14.89 12.35 -6.82
N LYS A 146 -13.92 12.39 -7.74
CA LYS A 146 -14.09 13.02 -9.07
C LYS A 146 -14.64 12.09 -10.16
N GLY A 147 -14.82 10.83 -9.92
CA GLY A 147 -15.31 9.81 -10.87
C GLY A 147 -16.83 9.62 -10.91
N LYS A 148 -17.61 10.68 -10.63
CA LYS A 148 -19.08 10.63 -10.71
C LYS A 148 -19.63 11.56 -11.73
#